data_e6a78a696dfe8eb23868c0be2526b557
#
_entry.id   e6a78a696dfe8eb23868c0be2526b557
#
_cell.length_a   1.000
_cell.length_b   1.000
_cell.length_c   1.000
_cell.angle_alpha   90.00
_cell.angle_beta   90.00
_cell.angle_gamma   90.00
#
_symmetry.space_group_name_H-M   'P 1'
#
loop_
_entity.id
_entity.type
_entity.pdbx_description
1 polymer ?
#
loop_
_entity_poly.entity_id
_entity_poly.type
_entity_poly.pdbx_seq_one_letter_code
_entity_poly.pdbx_strand_id
1 'polypeptide(L)'
;MAKFEKVKIAGQELNIKFGFNALAVFEKESGESISGLGNYGENIPIRVAICLVYAGLKDGARISKSEFKLTKEDVADLLDEDGQALNRVMKVFSDMMGDKKKAVRK
;
A
#
# COMPACT_ATOMS: atom_id res chain seq x y z
N MET A 1 2.95 8.21 -16.99
CA MET A 1 1.63 8.69 -16.60
C MET A 1 1.33 8.32 -15.15
N ALA A 2 0.91 9.30 -14.37
CA ALA A 2 0.56 9.05 -12.97
C ALA A 2 -0.74 8.25 -12.90
N LYS A 3 -0.74 7.21 -12.10
CA LYS A 3 -1.86 6.31 -12.01
C LYS A 3 -2.07 5.87 -10.58
N PHE A 4 -3.27 5.99 -10.09
CA PHE A 4 -3.62 5.54 -8.76
C PHE A 4 -5.00 4.91 -8.77
N GLU A 5 -5.29 4.16 -7.73
CA GLU A 5 -6.58 3.52 -7.55
C GLU A 5 -7.27 4.11 -6.34
N LYS A 6 -8.57 3.94 -6.28
CA LYS A 6 -9.31 4.29 -5.07
C LYS A 6 -9.58 3.02 -4.29
N VAL A 7 -9.38 3.12 -2.98
CA VAL A 7 -9.66 2.00 -2.11
C VAL A 7 -10.53 2.48 -0.96
N LYS A 8 -11.50 1.68 -0.58
CA LYS A 8 -12.40 2.03 0.52
C LYS A 8 -11.86 1.44 1.82
N ILE A 9 -11.62 2.30 2.79
CA ILE A 9 -11.16 1.89 4.12
C ILE A 9 -12.00 2.61 5.15
N ALA A 10 -12.67 1.83 6.00
CA ALA A 10 -13.50 2.37 7.08
C ALA A 10 -14.51 3.40 6.57
N GLY A 11 -15.11 3.14 5.41
CA GLY A 11 -16.11 4.03 4.85
C GLY A 11 -15.57 5.21 4.08
N GLN A 12 -14.25 5.38 4.02
CA GLN A 12 -13.63 6.48 3.30
C GLN A 12 -13.00 5.99 2.01
N GLU A 13 -13.17 6.74 0.94
CA GLU A 13 -12.46 6.45 -0.31
C GLU A 13 -11.14 7.16 -0.28
N LEU A 14 -10.06 6.40 -0.38
CA LEU A 14 -8.71 6.94 -0.32
C LEU A 14 -7.96 6.56 -1.59
N ASN A 15 -7.07 7.44 -2.03
CA ASN A 15 -6.25 7.19 -3.20
C ASN A 15 -5.03 6.38 -2.79
N ILE A 16 -4.67 5.38 -3.59
CA ILE A 16 -3.57 4.49 -3.26
C ILE A 16 -2.77 4.20 -4.53
N LYS A 17 -1.46 4.12 -4.39
CA LYS A 17 -0.58 3.80 -5.51
C LYS A 17 0.62 3.03 -5.02
N PHE A 18 0.95 1.96 -5.74
CA PHE A 18 2.15 1.17 -5.45
C PHE A 18 3.11 1.27 -6.63
N GLY A 19 3.81 2.42 -6.70
CA GLY A 19 4.89 2.61 -7.63
C GLY A 19 6.22 2.59 -6.87
N PHE A 20 7.30 2.95 -7.55
CA PHE A 20 8.61 2.88 -6.91
C PHE A 20 8.72 3.78 -5.68
N ASN A 21 8.06 4.95 -5.70
CA ASN A 21 8.10 5.81 -4.53
C ASN A 21 7.45 5.16 -3.32
N ALA A 22 6.30 4.51 -3.52
CA ALA A 22 5.62 3.81 -2.43
C ALA A 22 6.48 2.66 -1.92
N LEU A 23 7.10 1.91 -2.84
CA LEU A 23 7.95 0.79 -2.45
C LEU A 23 9.15 1.26 -1.63
N ALA A 24 9.73 2.40 -2.02
CA ALA A 24 10.85 2.96 -1.26
C ALA A 24 10.42 3.39 0.14
N VAL A 25 9.24 4.02 0.25
CA VAL A 25 8.71 4.40 1.56
C VAL A 25 8.46 3.16 2.41
N PHE A 26 7.89 2.12 1.80
CA PHE A 26 7.64 0.87 2.51
C PHE A 26 8.94 0.29 3.07
N GLU A 27 9.99 0.23 2.26
CA GLU A 27 11.25 -0.33 2.72
C GLU A 27 11.87 0.49 3.83
N LYS A 28 11.77 1.81 3.71
CA LYS A 28 12.32 2.69 4.74
C LYS A 28 11.55 2.54 6.05
N GLU A 29 10.23 2.52 5.99
CA GLU A 29 9.41 2.51 7.21
C GLU A 29 9.39 1.14 7.88
N SER A 30 9.42 0.07 7.11
CA SER A 30 9.30 -1.27 7.67
C SER A 30 10.65 -1.93 7.93
N GLY A 31 11.70 -1.49 7.25
CA GLY A 31 12.99 -2.15 7.30
C GLY A 31 13.02 -3.45 6.51
N GLU A 32 11.96 -3.73 5.74
CA GLU A 32 11.86 -4.94 4.94
C GLU A 32 12.01 -4.62 3.48
N SER A 33 12.57 -5.55 2.71
CA SER A 33 12.64 -5.37 1.27
C SER A 33 11.33 -5.82 0.64
N ILE A 34 11.04 -5.28 -0.55
CA ILE A 34 9.86 -5.73 -1.30
C ILE A 34 10.01 -7.20 -1.66
N SER A 35 11.21 -7.63 -2.02
CA SER A 35 11.40 -9.04 -2.35
C SER A 35 11.19 -9.93 -1.13
N GLY A 36 11.47 -9.42 0.07
CA GLY A 36 11.22 -10.18 1.28
C GLY A 36 9.74 -10.37 1.61
N LEU A 37 8.89 -9.50 1.10
CA LEU A 37 7.45 -9.62 1.32
C LEU A 37 6.90 -10.96 0.84
N GLY A 38 7.40 -11.43 -0.29
CA GLY A 38 6.94 -12.71 -0.85
C GLY A 38 7.24 -13.90 0.03
N ASN A 39 8.22 -13.78 0.93
CA ASN A 39 8.58 -14.88 1.81
C ASN A 39 7.56 -15.12 2.91
N TYR A 40 6.72 -14.13 3.21
CA TYR A 40 5.71 -14.28 4.26
C TYR A 40 4.47 -15.05 3.78
N GLY A 41 4.24 -15.09 2.47
CA GLY A 41 3.01 -15.67 1.95
C GLY A 41 1.81 -14.91 2.48
N GLU A 42 0.90 -15.63 3.14
CA GLU A 42 -0.29 -15.01 3.70
C GLU A 42 -0.10 -14.54 5.14
N ASN A 43 1.09 -14.74 5.69
CA ASN A 43 1.35 -14.45 7.10
C ASN A 43 2.22 -13.21 7.27
N ILE A 44 1.83 -12.13 6.62
CA ILE A 44 2.57 -10.87 6.73
C ILE A 44 2.43 -10.30 8.14
N PRO A 45 3.55 -9.99 8.82
CA PRO A 45 3.45 -9.38 10.15
C PRO A 45 2.64 -8.08 10.11
N ILE A 46 1.91 -7.83 11.18
CA ILE A 46 1.02 -6.67 11.24
C ILE A 46 1.77 -5.36 11.00
N ARG A 47 2.94 -5.19 11.62
CA ARG A 47 3.69 -3.94 11.43
C ARG A 47 4.10 -3.74 9.98
N VAL A 48 4.40 -4.84 9.28
CA VAL A 48 4.79 -4.77 7.88
C VAL A 48 3.59 -4.40 7.02
N ALA A 49 2.43 -5.01 7.32
CA ALA A 49 1.19 -4.70 6.59
C ALA A 49 0.82 -3.23 6.76
N ILE A 50 0.92 -2.69 7.98
CA ILE A 50 0.62 -1.29 8.24
C ILE A 50 1.53 -0.38 7.40
N CYS A 51 2.82 -0.71 7.36
CA CYS A 51 3.76 0.09 6.57
C CYS A 51 3.44 0.05 5.07
N LEU A 52 2.98 -1.10 4.58
CA LEU A 52 2.63 -1.22 3.17
C LEU A 52 1.42 -0.35 2.84
N VAL A 53 0.38 -0.41 3.66
CA VAL A 53 -0.81 0.42 3.45
C VAL A 53 -0.45 1.90 3.53
N TYR A 54 0.32 2.27 4.55
CA TYR A 54 0.76 3.64 4.74
C TYR A 54 1.51 4.15 3.50
N ALA A 55 2.44 3.36 3.00
CA ALA A 55 3.24 3.75 1.83
C ALA A 55 2.37 3.97 0.60
N GLY A 56 1.42 3.07 0.37
CA GLY A 56 0.53 3.17 -0.78
C GLY A 56 -0.37 4.39 -0.70
N LEU A 57 -0.93 4.66 0.49
CA LEU A 57 -1.81 5.82 0.67
C LEU A 57 -1.03 7.13 0.55
N LYS A 58 0.18 7.17 1.09
CA LYS A 58 1.02 8.35 0.99
C LYS A 58 1.32 8.68 -0.47
N ASP A 59 1.68 7.67 -1.24
CA ASP A 59 2.00 7.90 -2.65
C ASP A 59 0.75 8.22 -3.47
N GLY A 60 -0.37 7.58 -3.16
CA GLY A 60 -1.64 7.90 -3.81
C GLY A 60 -2.02 9.35 -3.60
N ALA A 61 -1.85 9.85 -2.38
CA ALA A 61 -2.14 11.25 -2.09
C ALA A 61 -1.20 12.17 -2.86
N ARG A 62 0.08 11.82 -2.92
CA ARG A 62 1.05 12.63 -3.65
C ARG A 62 0.68 12.76 -5.12
N ILE A 63 0.37 11.63 -5.75
CA ILE A 63 0.05 11.61 -7.18
C ILE A 63 -1.27 12.33 -7.47
N SER A 64 -2.25 12.17 -6.61
CA SER A 64 -3.55 12.82 -6.80
C SER A 64 -3.54 14.28 -6.32
N LYS A 65 -2.41 14.73 -5.79
CA LYS A 65 -2.24 16.09 -5.27
C LYS A 65 -3.17 16.38 -4.10
N SER A 66 -3.46 15.36 -3.33
CA SER A 66 -4.25 15.48 -2.12
C SER A 66 -3.34 15.63 -0.92
N GLU A 67 -3.85 16.22 0.14
CA GLU A 67 -3.10 16.36 1.37
C GLU A 67 -3.05 15.01 2.08
N PHE A 68 -1.89 14.67 2.62
CA PHE A 68 -1.73 13.40 3.35
C PHE A 68 -1.32 13.71 4.79
N LYS A 69 -2.23 13.45 5.72
CA LYS A 69 -2.01 13.75 7.13
C LYS A 69 -2.05 12.52 8.02
N LEU A 70 -2.14 11.34 7.43
CA LEU A 70 -2.23 10.11 8.21
C LEU A 70 -0.84 9.69 8.70
N THR A 71 -0.81 9.22 9.95
CA THR A 71 0.37 8.57 10.50
C THR A 71 0.18 7.06 10.35
N LYS A 72 1.24 6.30 10.66
CA LYS A 72 1.09 4.83 10.67
C LYS A 72 0.07 4.40 11.71
N GLU A 73 -0.01 5.11 12.83
CA GLU A 73 -1.02 4.81 13.85
C GLU A 73 -2.43 5.06 13.34
N ASP A 74 -2.61 6.14 12.57
CA ASP A 74 -3.92 6.42 11.97
C ASP A 74 -4.31 5.31 11.00
N VAL A 75 -3.35 4.83 10.22
CA VAL A 75 -3.61 3.74 9.28
C VAL A 75 -4.01 2.48 10.04
N ALA A 76 -3.31 2.17 11.13
CA ALA A 76 -3.65 1.01 11.94
C ALA A 76 -5.07 1.11 12.48
N ASP A 77 -5.46 2.31 12.94
CA ASP A 77 -6.82 2.53 13.44
C ASP A 77 -7.87 2.30 12.36
N LEU A 78 -7.59 2.76 11.14
CA LEU A 78 -8.52 2.54 10.02
C LEU A 78 -8.66 1.05 9.71
N LEU A 79 -7.56 0.31 9.76
CA LEU A 79 -7.60 -1.13 9.52
C LEU A 79 -8.36 -1.86 10.63
N ASP A 80 -8.27 -1.36 11.87
CA ASP A 80 -9.04 -1.92 12.97
C ASP A 80 -10.54 -1.77 12.75
N GLU A 81 -10.95 -0.64 12.17
CA GLU A 81 -12.37 -0.37 11.96
C GLU A 81 -12.95 -1.17 10.79
N ASP A 82 -12.10 -1.63 9.88
CA ASP A 82 -12.58 -2.28 8.67
C ASP A 82 -11.75 -3.54 8.42
N GLY A 83 -12.27 -4.67 8.87
CA GLY A 83 -11.55 -5.93 8.79
C GLY A 83 -11.27 -6.44 7.39
N GLN A 84 -11.95 -5.88 6.37
CA GLN A 84 -11.73 -6.30 4.99
C GLN A 84 -10.81 -5.34 4.23
N ALA A 85 -10.46 -4.22 4.85
CA ALA A 85 -9.68 -3.20 4.16
C ALA A 85 -8.31 -3.72 3.72
N LEU A 86 -7.65 -4.49 4.57
CA LEU A 86 -6.33 -5.01 4.21
C LEU A 86 -6.40 -5.89 2.97
N ASN A 87 -7.44 -6.70 2.86
CA ASN A 87 -7.62 -7.56 1.68
C ASN A 87 -7.77 -6.72 0.41
N ARG A 88 -8.53 -5.61 0.50
CA ARG A 88 -8.69 -4.72 -0.66
C ARG A 88 -7.37 -4.10 -1.07
N VAL A 89 -6.59 -3.65 -0.08
CA VAL A 89 -5.29 -3.04 -0.34
C VAL A 89 -4.35 -4.06 -0.97
N MET A 90 -4.33 -5.28 -0.43
CA MET A 90 -3.44 -6.30 -0.96
C MET A 90 -3.80 -6.67 -2.40
N LYS A 91 -5.09 -6.63 -2.74
CA LYS A 91 -5.49 -6.87 -4.11
C LYS A 91 -4.95 -5.80 -5.05
N VAL A 92 -5.06 -4.53 -4.65
CA VAL A 92 -4.50 -3.44 -5.45
C VAL A 92 -3.00 -3.59 -5.60
N PHE A 93 -2.33 -3.92 -4.49
CA PHE A 93 -0.88 -4.14 -4.51
C PHE A 93 -0.50 -5.23 -5.50
N SER A 94 -1.17 -6.38 -5.42
CA SER A 94 -0.92 -7.49 -6.33
C SER A 94 -1.14 -7.11 -7.79
N ASP A 95 -2.23 -6.40 -8.06
CA ASP A 95 -2.56 -5.99 -9.42
C ASP A 95 -1.49 -5.07 -9.99
N MET A 96 -1.07 -4.10 -9.19
CA MET A 96 -0.05 -3.15 -9.65
C MET A 96 1.31 -3.80 -9.82
N MET A 97 1.68 -4.70 -8.91
CA MET A 97 2.95 -5.42 -9.01
C MET A 97 2.93 -6.39 -10.18
N GLY A 98 1.78 -6.99 -10.45
CA GLY A 98 1.64 -7.86 -11.61
C GLY A 98 1.87 -7.13 -12.92
N ASP A 99 1.36 -5.91 -13.03
CA ASP A 99 1.58 -5.08 -14.21
C ASP A 99 3.05 -4.74 -14.38
N LYS A 100 3.75 -4.44 -13.28
CA LYS A 100 5.17 -4.17 -13.33
C LYS A 100 5.96 -5.38 -13.78
N LYS A 101 5.60 -6.55 -13.29
CA LYS A 101 6.27 -7.78 -13.70
C LYS A 101 6.08 -8.05 -15.18
N LYS A 102 4.88 -7.82 -15.69
CA LYS A 102 4.62 -7.99 -17.12
C LYS A 102 5.50 -7.07 -17.94
N ALA A 103 5.62 -5.82 -17.52
CA ALA A 103 6.45 -4.85 -18.23
C ALA A 103 7.91 -5.28 -18.25
N VAL A 104 8.39 -5.81 -17.15
CA VAL A 104 9.80 -6.22 -17.04
C VAL A 104 10.09 -7.48 -17.84
N ARG A 105 9.12 -8.38 -17.95
CA ARG A 105 9.32 -9.66 -18.60
C ARG A 105 9.48 -9.57 -20.11
N LYS A 106 9.20 -8.43 -20.66
CA LYS A 106 9.43 -8.26 -22.09
C LYS A 106 10.90 -8.26 -22.43
#